data_5db20e6e809a0c8ba334cce28e4b571f
#
_entry.id   5db20e6e809a0c8ba334cce28e4b571f
#
_cell.length_a   1.000
_cell.length_b   1.000
_cell.length_c   1.000
_cell.angle_alpha   90.00
_cell.angle_beta   90.00
_cell.angle_gamma   90.00
#
_symmetry.space_group_name_H-M   'P 1'
#
loop_
_entity.id
_entity.type
_entity.pdbx_description
1 polymer ?
#
loop_
_entity_poly.entity_id
_entity_poly.type
_entity_poly.pdbx_seq_one_letter_code
_entity_poly.pdbx_strand_id
1 'polypeptide(L)'
;MTAVDRVSHYNGGLFFVAGGKSLGFTPLIGGVSRPYIMDMDGRDKRDVSAGGPGFAYGYGASPDGNRVCYHENYQVYISNIDGSEKKHIKTGNPFDFAPKWSPDGVWLLFVSGTHGHWNPYIVKRDGTGLRKLADLNGYQGWILFLDVPDFHDGSSDIPAWSADGGSVFYTAKSGSNVELFQVTLDGAVKQLTRSPPGTLHYHPTPSPDGKQILYGSMRSGIRQLYAMNLSDHTERQLTRLSSGHGAMWPHWRPVSSQP
;
A
#
# COMPACT_ATOMS: atom_id res chain seq x y z
N MET A 1 -9.59 17.36 -10.27
CA MET A 1 -9.29 16.29 -11.26
C MET A 1 -7.94 16.60 -11.90
N THR A 2 -7.01 15.66 -11.82
CA THR A 2 -5.71 15.80 -12.48
C THR A 2 -5.90 15.61 -13.97
N ALA A 3 -5.81 16.68 -14.76
CA ALA A 3 -5.74 16.57 -16.21
C ALA A 3 -4.29 16.23 -16.60
N VAL A 4 -4.05 14.98 -16.94
CA VAL A 4 -2.84 14.57 -17.66
C VAL A 4 -3.32 14.24 -19.05
N ASP A 5 -2.71 14.82 -20.08
CA ASP A 5 -3.12 14.57 -21.47
C ASP A 5 -3.11 13.06 -21.77
N ARG A 6 -4.25 12.56 -22.25
CA ARG A 6 -4.47 11.16 -22.66
C ARG A 6 -4.50 10.11 -21.55
N VAL A 7 -4.90 10.45 -20.33
CA VAL A 7 -5.16 9.45 -19.28
C VAL A 7 -6.42 8.66 -19.65
N SER A 8 -6.26 7.37 -19.87
CA SER A 8 -7.38 6.44 -19.89
C SER A 8 -7.68 5.99 -18.44
N HIS A 9 -8.83 6.17 -17.98
CA HIS A 9 -9.60 5.58 -16.87
C HIS A 9 -8.97 5.34 -15.50
N TYR A 10 -7.64 5.34 -15.24
CA TYR A 10 -7.08 4.93 -13.95
C TYR A 10 -6.00 5.89 -13.40
N ASN A 11 -6.28 6.47 -12.23
CA ASN A 11 -5.30 7.16 -11.39
C ASN A 11 -5.22 6.41 -10.06
N GLY A 12 -4.22 5.56 -9.92
CA GLY A 12 -3.99 4.81 -8.69
C GLY A 12 -2.86 5.39 -7.84
N GLY A 13 -2.82 5.01 -6.55
CA GLY A 13 -1.65 5.21 -5.72
C GLY A 13 -1.32 6.65 -5.37
N LEU A 14 -2.28 7.45 -4.90
CA LEU A 14 -2.02 8.80 -4.40
C LEU A 14 -1.15 8.77 -3.14
N PHE A 15 -0.10 9.59 -3.10
CA PHE A 15 0.75 9.76 -1.91
C PHE A 15 1.34 11.17 -1.84
N PHE A 16 1.56 11.65 -0.63
CA PHE A 16 2.20 12.95 -0.42
C PHE A 16 3.73 12.83 -0.49
N VAL A 17 4.36 13.86 -1.04
CA VAL A 17 5.82 13.96 -1.21
C VAL A 17 6.30 15.26 -0.56
N ALA A 18 7.54 15.29 -0.10
CA ALA A 18 8.20 16.48 0.43
C ALA A 18 7.38 17.20 1.52
N GLY A 19 6.89 16.44 2.51
CA GLY A 19 6.08 17.02 3.60
C GLY A 19 4.72 17.60 3.15
N GLY A 20 4.15 17.07 2.08
CA GLY A 20 2.86 17.50 1.53
C GLY A 20 2.96 18.67 0.54
N LYS A 21 4.15 19.04 0.09
CA LYS A 21 4.36 20.09 -0.93
C LYS A 21 4.05 19.61 -2.35
N SER A 22 4.10 18.30 -2.59
CA SER A 22 3.81 17.68 -3.88
C SER A 22 2.95 16.43 -3.69
N LEU A 23 2.29 16.02 -4.76
CA LEU A 23 1.43 14.84 -4.80
C LEU A 23 2.00 13.83 -5.79
N GLY A 24 2.21 12.60 -5.33
CA GLY A 24 2.53 11.45 -6.18
C GLY A 24 1.26 10.73 -6.63
N PHE A 25 1.26 10.24 -7.86
CA PHE A 25 0.15 9.47 -8.45
C PHE A 25 0.64 8.57 -9.59
N THR A 26 -0.16 7.61 -9.98
CA THR A 26 0.18 6.69 -11.07
C THR A 26 -0.90 6.75 -12.15
N PRO A 27 -0.73 7.58 -13.19
CA PRO A 27 -1.63 7.61 -14.34
C PRO A 27 -1.36 6.43 -15.27
N LEU A 28 -2.41 6.02 -16.01
CA LEU A 28 -2.31 5.15 -17.16
C LEU A 28 -2.30 6.01 -18.43
N ILE A 29 -1.18 6.08 -19.13
CA ILE A 29 -1.00 6.91 -20.32
C ILE A 29 -0.67 6.00 -21.52
N GLY A 30 -1.51 5.97 -22.53
CA GLY A 30 -1.31 5.12 -23.71
C GLY A 30 -1.23 3.63 -23.38
N GLY A 31 -1.93 3.18 -22.33
CA GLY A 31 -1.89 1.79 -21.86
C GLY A 31 -0.70 1.43 -20.95
N VAL A 32 0.13 2.42 -20.59
CA VAL A 32 1.30 2.20 -19.71
C VAL A 32 1.16 3.05 -18.46
N SER A 33 1.25 2.43 -17.29
CA SER A 33 1.27 3.12 -15.99
C SER A 33 2.68 3.54 -15.61
N ARG A 34 2.80 4.76 -15.06
CA ARG A 34 4.06 5.34 -14.58
C ARG A 34 3.84 6.15 -13.30
N PRO A 35 4.76 6.12 -12.32
CA PRO A 35 4.68 7.02 -11.18
C PRO A 35 5.04 8.45 -11.57
N TYR A 36 4.14 9.37 -11.29
CA TYR A 36 4.31 10.79 -11.51
C TYR A 36 4.29 11.55 -10.20
N ILE A 37 4.96 12.69 -10.19
CA ILE A 37 4.85 13.72 -9.15
C ILE A 37 4.35 15.01 -9.81
N MET A 38 3.55 15.77 -9.07
CA MET A 38 3.07 17.09 -9.45
C MET A 38 3.01 18.00 -8.20
N ASP A 39 2.98 19.29 -8.43
CA ASP A 39 2.69 20.26 -7.37
C ASP A 39 1.24 20.15 -6.90
N MET A 40 0.94 20.67 -5.71
CA MET A 40 -0.40 20.60 -5.11
C MET A 40 -1.48 21.32 -5.92
N ASP A 41 -1.10 22.23 -6.81
CA ASP A 41 -2.00 22.91 -7.76
C ASP A 41 -2.15 22.16 -9.11
N GLY A 42 -1.52 20.98 -9.23
CA GLY A 42 -1.61 20.13 -10.41
C GLY A 42 -0.67 20.48 -11.54
N ARG A 43 0.32 21.36 -11.31
CA ARG A 43 1.37 21.70 -12.27
C ARG A 43 2.61 20.81 -12.11
N ASP A 44 3.62 21.04 -12.96
CA ASP A 44 4.93 20.39 -12.96
C ASP A 44 4.87 18.85 -12.88
N LYS A 45 3.98 18.27 -13.66
CA LYS A 45 3.82 16.81 -13.75
C LYS A 45 5.04 16.17 -14.41
N ARG A 46 5.71 15.27 -13.70
CA ARG A 46 6.88 14.56 -14.20
C ARG A 46 6.90 13.10 -13.81
N ASP A 47 7.35 12.24 -14.73
CA ASP A 47 7.62 10.82 -14.50
C ASP A 47 8.88 10.69 -13.63
N VAL A 48 8.79 9.95 -12.53
CA VAL A 48 9.91 9.69 -11.61
C VAL A 48 10.53 8.31 -11.77
N SER A 49 10.02 7.51 -12.71
CA SER A 49 10.59 6.19 -13.04
C SER A 49 11.70 6.27 -14.09
N ALA A 50 12.04 7.46 -14.58
CA ALA A 50 13.01 7.70 -15.66
C ALA A 50 12.65 7.00 -16.99
N GLY A 51 11.36 6.72 -17.23
CA GLY A 51 10.90 6.00 -18.40
C GLY A 51 11.37 4.54 -18.45
N GLY A 52 11.03 3.85 -19.50
CA GLY A 52 11.44 2.46 -19.72
C GLY A 52 10.31 1.64 -20.34
N PRO A 53 10.59 0.46 -20.86
CA PRO A 53 9.55 -0.44 -21.36
C PRO A 53 8.81 -1.08 -20.19
N GLY A 54 7.50 -1.19 -20.28
CA GLY A 54 6.68 -1.84 -19.28
C GLY A 54 6.03 -0.88 -18.29
N PHE A 55 5.27 -1.42 -17.36
CA PHE A 55 4.50 -0.66 -16.40
C PHE A 55 5.30 -0.41 -15.11
N ALA A 56 5.00 0.72 -14.46
CA ALA A 56 5.51 1.03 -13.13
C ALA A 56 4.42 1.68 -12.28
N TYR A 57 4.37 1.34 -10.98
CA TYR A 57 3.44 1.89 -10.00
C TYR A 57 4.19 2.48 -8.81
N GLY A 58 3.90 3.74 -8.49
CA GLY A 58 4.44 4.42 -7.32
C GLY A 58 3.61 4.16 -6.07
N TYR A 59 4.26 4.01 -4.92
CA TYR A 59 3.59 3.69 -3.66
C TYR A 59 3.93 4.61 -2.49
N GLY A 60 4.96 5.42 -2.59
CA GLY A 60 5.28 6.36 -1.53
C GLY A 60 6.61 7.08 -1.70
N ALA A 61 6.72 8.20 -0.99
CA ALA A 61 7.96 8.94 -0.84
C ALA A 61 8.68 8.54 0.45
N SER A 62 10.01 8.71 0.46
CA SER A 62 10.80 8.62 1.69
C SER A 62 10.38 9.71 2.69
N PRO A 63 10.58 9.49 4.01
CA PRO A 63 10.18 10.47 5.02
C PRO A 63 10.83 11.84 4.86
N ASP A 64 12.06 11.91 4.32
CA ASP A 64 12.76 13.15 3.99
C ASP A 64 12.22 13.84 2.72
N GLY A 65 11.30 13.16 1.99
CA GLY A 65 10.68 13.68 0.78
C GLY A 65 11.57 13.74 -0.46
N ASN A 66 12.79 13.21 -0.39
CA ASN A 66 13.77 13.33 -1.48
C ASN A 66 13.75 12.14 -2.45
N ARG A 67 13.12 11.02 -2.07
CA ARG A 67 13.07 9.80 -2.87
C ARG A 67 11.67 9.24 -2.96
N VAL A 68 11.45 8.42 -3.99
CA VAL A 68 10.24 7.64 -4.20
C VAL A 68 10.59 6.16 -4.30
N CYS A 69 9.65 5.30 -3.92
CA CYS A 69 9.70 3.88 -4.20
C CYS A 69 8.53 3.48 -5.10
N TYR A 70 8.80 2.56 -5.99
CA TYR A 70 7.85 2.03 -6.95
C TYR A 70 8.25 0.62 -7.38
N HIS A 71 7.33 -0.13 -7.97
CA HIS A 71 7.73 -1.29 -8.73
C HIS A 71 7.63 -1.00 -10.23
N GLU A 72 8.53 -1.59 -10.99
CA GLU A 72 8.50 -1.64 -12.44
C GLU A 72 8.69 -3.09 -12.88
N ASN A 73 7.74 -3.60 -13.69
CA ASN A 73 7.73 -4.99 -14.11
C ASN A 73 7.91 -6.00 -12.97
N TYR A 74 7.22 -5.77 -11.85
CA TYR A 74 7.31 -6.57 -10.63
C TYR A 74 8.71 -6.63 -10.01
N GLN A 75 9.50 -5.58 -10.14
CA GLN A 75 10.78 -5.41 -9.46
C GLN A 75 10.77 -4.09 -8.70
N VAL A 76 11.32 -4.07 -7.48
CA VAL A 76 11.34 -2.88 -6.63
C VAL A 76 12.46 -1.93 -7.04
N TYR A 77 12.09 -0.66 -7.19
CA TYR A 77 13.02 0.44 -7.47
C TYR A 77 12.84 1.59 -6.48
N ILE A 78 13.91 2.33 -6.31
CA ILE A 78 13.90 3.66 -5.70
C ILE A 78 14.56 4.64 -6.66
N SER A 79 14.14 5.90 -6.62
CA SER A 79 14.80 7.00 -7.34
C SER A 79 14.69 8.29 -6.54
N ASN A 80 15.43 9.31 -6.92
CA ASN A 80 15.17 10.68 -6.49
C ASN A 80 13.80 11.15 -7.04
N ILE A 81 13.23 12.18 -6.42
CA ILE A 81 11.92 12.74 -6.85
C ILE A 81 11.96 13.40 -8.24
N ASP A 82 13.13 13.63 -8.80
CA ASP A 82 13.36 14.10 -10.17
C ASP A 82 13.59 12.94 -11.17
N GLY A 83 13.51 11.68 -10.72
CA GLY A 83 13.74 10.47 -11.50
C GLY A 83 15.21 10.07 -11.64
N SER A 84 16.15 10.87 -11.14
CA SER A 84 17.57 10.53 -11.14
C SER A 84 17.92 9.43 -10.13
N GLU A 85 19.14 8.89 -10.19
CA GLU A 85 19.64 7.85 -9.29
C GLU A 85 18.72 6.63 -9.16
N LYS A 86 18.07 6.24 -10.25
CA LYS A 86 17.24 5.03 -10.27
C LYS A 86 18.05 3.80 -9.87
N LYS A 87 17.63 3.15 -8.80
CA LYS A 87 18.28 1.96 -8.24
C LYS A 87 17.32 0.79 -8.16
N HIS A 88 17.70 -0.35 -8.74
CA HIS A 88 17.01 -1.62 -8.57
C HIS A 88 17.37 -2.25 -7.21
N ILE A 89 16.39 -2.60 -6.41
CA ILE A 89 16.54 -3.35 -5.16
C ILE A 89 16.38 -4.84 -5.49
N LYS A 90 17.50 -5.51 -5.67
CA LYS A 90 17.52 -6.93 -6.08
C LYS A 90 17.09 -7.82 -4.92
N THR A 91 15.97 -8.50 -5.07
CA THR A 91 15.45 -9.44 -4.07
C THR A 91 15.70 -10.91 -4.45
N GLY A 92 15.87 -11.19 -5.74
CA GLY A 92 15.96 -12.56 -6.26
C GLY A 92 14.61 -13.25 -6.44
N ASN A 93 13.49 -12.59 -6.05
CA ASN A 93 12.15 -13.09 -6.25
C ASN A 93 11.58 -12.59 -7.60
N PRO A 94 10.73 -13.39 -8.27
CA PRO A 94 10.17 -13.01 -9.57
C PRO A 94 9.10 -11.93 -9.51
N PHE A 95 8.41 -11.78 -8.36
CA PHE A 95 7.32 -10.83 -8.19
C PHE A 95 7.51 -10.03 -6.91
N ASP A 96 7.89 -8.77 -7.08
CA ASP A 96 8.01 -7.77 -6.02
C ASP A 96 7.13 -6.57 -6.35
N PHE A 97 6.24 -6.17 -5.46
CA PHE A 97 5.35 -5.05 -5.71
C PHE A 97 4.93 -4.30 -4.45
N ALA A 98 4.33 -3.13 -4.64
CA ALA A 98 3.82 -2.25 -3.58
C ALA A 98 4.86 -1.84 -2.51
N PRO A 99 6.07 -1.39 -2.89
CA PRO A 99 7.05 -0.96 -1.90
C PRO A 99 6.59 0.30 -1.16
N LYS A 100 6.85 0.32 0.16
CA LYS A 100 6.60 1.46 1.05
C LYS A 100 7.80 1.69 1.95
N TRP A 101 8.18 2.95 2.10
CA TRP A 101 9.22 3.35 3.04
C TRP A 101 8.78 3.15 4.49
N SER A 102 9.70 2.70 5.34
CA SER A 102 9.52 2.80 6.79
C SER A 102 9.57 4.26 7.24
N PRO A 103 8.92 4.60 8.37
CA PRO A 103 8.92 5.97 8.90
C PRO A 103 10.31 6.56 9.16
N ASP A 104 11.30 5.72 9.46
CA ASP A 104 12.71 6.13 9.65
C ASP A 104 13.52 6.23 8.33
N GLY A 105 12.93 5.83 7.19
CA GLY A 105 13.58 5.84 5.87
C GLY A 105 14.70 4.81 5.68
N VAL A 106 14.83 3.84 6.60
CA VAL A 106 15.87 2.80 6.53
C VAL A 106 15.42 1.61 5.71
N TRP A 107 14.14 1.21 5.84
CA TRP A 107 13.60 -0.01 5.24
C TRP A 107 12.56 0.29 4.16
N LEU A 108 12.43 -0.67 3.26
CA LEU A 108 11.30 -0.82 2.34
C LEU A 108 10.51 -2.06 2.74
N LEU A 109 9.19 -1.90 2.92
CA LEU A 109 8.23 -2.98 3.04
C LEU A 109 7.60 -3.20 1.67
N PHE A 110 7.46 -4.42 1.23
CA PHE A 110 6.85 -4.77 -0.04
C PHE A 110 6.25 -6.17 0.02
N VAL A 111 5.45 -6.51 -0.98
CA VAL A 111 4.91 -7.85 -1.16
C VAL A 111 5.81 -8.59 -2.15
N SER A 112 6.22 -9.80 -1.81
CA SER A 112 7.19 -10.57 -2.60
C SER A 112 6.89 -12.06 -2.57
N GLY A 113 7.27 -12.75 -3.64
CA GLY A 113 7.15 -14.20 -3.73
C GLY A 113 7.04 -14.72 -5.16
N THR A 114 6.34 -15.82 -5.32
CA THR A 114 5.95 -16.39 -6.61
C THR A 114 4.49 -16.11 -6.88
N HIS A 115 4.05 -16.24 -8.13
CA HIS A 115 2.65 -15.96 -8.50
C HIS A 115 1.66 -16.74 -7.63
N GLY A 116 0.72 -16.03 -6.99
CA GLY A 116 -0.27 -16.62 -6.07
C GLY A 116 0.25 -16.99 -4.68
N HIS A 117 1.53 -16.79 -4.39
CA HIS A 117 2.17 -17.09 -3.10
C HIS A 117 3.04 -15.91 -2.63
N TRP A 118 2.38 -14.82 -2.29
CA TRP A 118 3.03 -13.57 -1.86
C TRP A 118 3.02 -13.45 -0.34
N ASN A 119 4.04 -12.79 0.17
CA ASN A 119 4.19 -12.50 1.59
C ASN A 119 4.79 -11.11 1.81
N PRO A 120 4.61 -10.50 2.99
CA PRO A 120 5.32 -9.28 3.36
C PRO A 120 6.82 -9.54 3.53
N TYR A 121 7.62 -8.76 2.84
CA TYR A 121 9.08 -8.72 2.94
C TYR A 121 9.57 -7.34 3.32
N ILE A 122 10.71 -7.28 3.96
CA ILE A 122 11.46 -6.04 4.17
C ILE A 122 12.89 -6.17 3.66
N VAL A 123 13.43 -5.04 3.21
CA VAL A 123 14.82 -4.88 2.78
C VAL A 123 15.28 -3.48 3.13
N LYS A 124 16.56 -3.30 3.46
CA LYS A 124 17.10 -1.96 3.62
C LYS A 124 17.22 -1.27 2.25
N ARG A 125 17.16 0.07 2.25
CA ARG A 125 17.28 0.88 1.03
C ARG A 125 18.60 0.67 0.26
N ASP A 126 19.63 0.17 0.94
CA ASP A 126 20.89 -0.21 0.31
C ASP A 126 20.86 -1.60 -0.35
N GLY A 127 19.78 -2.37 -0.15
CA GLY A 127 19.58 -3.73 -0.66
C GLY A 127 20.01 -4.82 0.29
N THR A 128 20.51 -4.49 1.48
CA THR A 128 20.91 -5.48 2.50
C THR A 128 19.75 -5.86 3.42
N GLY A 129 19.90 -6.95 4.18
CA GLY A 129 18.92 -7.36 5.19
C GLY A 129 17.59 -7.83 4.66
N LEU A 130 17.52 -8.27 3.39
CA LEU A 130 16.32 -8.86 2.80
C LEU A 130 15.82 -10.04 3.62
N ARG A 131 14.55 -10.02 4.00
CA ARG A 131 13.90 -11.15 4.66
C ARG A 131 12.39 -11.11 4.54
N LYS A 132 11.78 -12.30 4.54
CA LYS A 132 10.33 -12.44 4.75
C LYS A 132 10.01 -12.03 6.18
N LEU A 133 9.00 -11.17 6.35
CA LEU A 133 8.60 -10.68 7.67
C LEU A 133 7.44 -11.47 8.26
N ALA A 134 6.47 -11.86 7.43
CA ALA A 134 5.30 -12.60 7.84
C ALA A 134 4.83 -13.57 6.75
N ASP A 135 3.95 -14.49 7.13
CA ASP A 135 3.28 -15.42 6.21
C ASP A 135 1.80 -15.06 6.10
N LEU A 136 1.27 -15.03 4.89
CA LEU A 136 -0.16 -14.82 4.65
C LEU A 136 -1.00 -16.10 4.85
N ASN A 137 -0.36 -17.22 5.24
CA ASN A 137 -1.02 -18.50 5.53
C ASN A 137 -1.91 -19.02 4.37
N GLY A 138 -1.45 -18.79 3.12
CA GLY A 138 -2.17 -19.19 1.92
C GLY A 138 -3.27 -18.20 1.48
N TYR A 139 -3.38 -17.02 2.10
CA TYR A 139 -4.13 -15.90 1.53
C TYR A 139 -3.35 -15.32 0.34
N GLN A 140 -4.03 -15.16 -0.78
CA GLN A 140 -3.37 -14.70 -2.00
C GLN A 140 -3.14 -13.17 -2.03
N GLY A 141 -3.58 -12.43 -1.00
CA GLY A 141 -3.42 -10.98 -0.97
C GLY A 141 -4.17 -10.23 -2.08
N TRP A 142 -5.24 -10.83 -2.59
CA TRP A 142 -6.03 -10.28 -3.69
C TRP A 142 -7.51 -10.16 -3.31
N ILE A 143 -8.07 -8.96 -3.51
CA ILE A 143 -9.49 -8.67 -3.24
C ILE A 143 -10.20 -8.52 -4.57
N LEU A 144 -11.13 -9.41 -4.86
CA LEU A 144 -11.92 -9.37 -6.08
C LEU A 144 -12.97 -8.25 -6.03
N PHE A 145 -13.18 -7.57 -7.14
CA PHE A 145 -14.31 -6.66 -7.37
C PHE A 145 -15.44 -7.42 -8.07
N LEU A 146 -16.27 -8.07 -7.29
CA LEU A 146 -17.32 -8.92 -7.83
C LEU A 146 -18.52 -8.16 -8.40
N ASP A 147 -18.66 -6.90 -8.06
CA ASP A 147 -19.84 -6.05 -8.27
C ASP A 147 -19.54 -4.68 -8.90
N VAL A 148 -18.26 -4.41 -9.16
CA VAL A 148 -17.81 -3.17 -9.82
C VAL A 148 -16.85 -3.55 -10.95
N PRO A 149 -17.17 -3.23 -12.22
CA PRO A 149 -16.23 -3.43 -13.32
C PRO A 149 -14.94 -2.64 -13.07
N ASP A 150 -13.81 -3.33 -13.03
CA ASP A 150 -12.49 -2.75 -12.93
C ASP A 150 -11.56 -3.43 -13.93
N PHE A 151 -10.58 -2.68 -14.41
CA PHE A 151 -9.57 -3.13 -15.36
C PHE A 151 -8.76 -4.35 -14.86
N HIS A 152 -8.59 -4.49 -13.54
CA HIS A 152 -7.83 -5.56 -12.93
C HIS A 152 -8.69 -6.62 -12.24
N ASP A 153 -10.03 -6.52 -12.30
CA ASP A 153 -10.96 -7.38 -11.58
C ASP A 153 -10.71 -7.50 -10.06
N GLY A 154 -9.89 -6.62 -9.50
CA GLY A 154 -9.53 -6.69 -8.10
C GLY A 154 -8.42 -5.74 -7.68
N SER A 155 -8.01 -5.85 -6.41
CA SER A 155 -7.01 -5.02 -5.77
C SER A 155 -6.07 -5.84 -4.91
N SER A 156 -4.79 -5.49 -4.90
CA SER A 156 -3.82 -6.08 -3.99
C SER A 156 -4.03 -5.61 -2.56
N ASP A 157 -4.03 -6.53 -1.62
CA ASP A 157 -4.04 -6.23 -0.19
C ASP A 157 -2.61 -5.99 0.30
N ILE A 158 -2.32 -4.74 0.63
CA ILE A 158 -0.97 -4.27 0.84
C ILE A 158 -0.70 -4.05 2.33
N PRO A 159 0.37 -4.63 2.90
CA PRO A 159 0.76 -4.41 4.28
C PRO A 159 1.15 -2.94 4.53
N ALA A 160 1.08 -2.50 5.79
CA ALA A 160 1.37 -1.13 6.19
C ALA A 160 2.27 -1.06 7.42
N TRP A 161 3.23 -0.13 7.41
CA TRP A 161 4.04 0.18 8.58
C TRP A 161 3.19 0.75 9.73
N SER A 162 3.52 0.39 10.98
CA SER A 162 3.08 1.16 12.14
C SER A 162 3.68 2.57 12.10
N ALA A 163 3.04 3.53 12.77
CA ALA A 163 3.48 4.92 12.76
C ALA A 163 4.91 5.12 13.30
N ASP A 164 5.33 4.28 14.24
CA ASP A 164 6.68 4.28 14.83
C ASP A 164 7.71 3.45 14.04
N GLY A 165 7.28 2.72 13.00
CA GLY A 165 8.12 1.83 12.20
C GLY A 165 8.55 0.54 12.91
N GLY A 166 8.10 0.30 14.14
CA GLY A 166 8.49 -0.89 14.93
C GLY A 166 7.77 -2.17 14.53
N SER A 167 6.70 -2.06 13.74
CA SER A 167 5.90 -3.21 13.31
C SER A 167 5.20 -2.97 11.97
N VAL A 168 4.60 -4.02 11.45
CA VAL A 168 3.83 -4.02 10.20
C VAL A 168 2.46 -4.63 10.44
N PHE A 169 1.42 -3.98 9.94
CA PHE A 169 0.06 -4.51 9.88
C PHE A 169 -0.17 -5.18 8.53
N TYR A 170 -0.82 -6.34 8.56
CA TYR A 170 -1.11 -7.11 7.36
C TYR A 170 -2.34 -7.99 7.57
N THR A 171 -2.84 -8.57 6.51
CA THR A 171 -3.93 -9.55 6.53
C THR A 171 -3.38 -10.92 6.19
N ALA A 172 -3.91 -11.94 6.85
CA ALA A 172 -3.55 -13.32 6.61
C ALA A 172 -4.73 -14.25 6.86
N LYS A 173 -4.66 -15.45 6.31
CA LYS A 173 -5.68 -16.47 6.52
C LYS A 173 -5.63 -17.00 7.95
N SER A 174 -6.80 -17.12 8.57
CA SER A 174 -7.01 -17.73 9.89
C SER A 174 -8.31 -18.56 9.84
N GLY A 175 -8.19 -19.85 9.68
CA GLY A 175 -9.34 -20.74 9.42
C GLY A 175 -10.02 -20.39 8.09
N SER A 176 -11.32 -20.09 8.14
CA SER A 176 -12.11 -19.66 6.97
C SER A 176 -12.06 -18.15 6.72
N ASN A 177 -11.37 -17.39 7.57
CA ASN A 177 -11.31 -15.93 7.54
C ASN A 177 -10.01 -15.41 6.96
N VAL A 178 -10.02 -14.15 6.53
CA VAL A 178 -8.84 -13.30 6.40
C VAL A 178 -8.92 -12.26 7.50
N GLU A 179 -7.99 -12.32 8.45
CA GLU A 179 -7.96 -11.51 9.66
C GLU A 179 -6.81 -10.49 9.64
N LEU A 180 -6.89 -9.48 10.50
CA LEU A 180 -5.81 -8.51 10.68
C LEU A 180 -4.77 -9.05 11.67
N PHE A 181 -3.51 -8.85 11.32
CA PHE A 181 -2.35 -9.20 12.11
C PHE A 181 -1.38 -8.02 12.23
N GLN A 182 -0.58 -8.06 13.26
CA GLN A 182 0.60 -7.22 13.44
C GLN A 182 1.81 -8.11 13.61
N VAL A 183 2.93 -7.74 13.00
CA VAL A 183 4.23 -8.41 13.18
C VAL A 183 5.28 -7.36 13.50
N THR A 184 6.07 -7.61 14.55
CA THR A 184 7.23 -6.77 14.90
C THR A 184 8.43 -7.09 14.01
N LEU A 185 9.43 -6.22 13.98
CA LEU A 185 10.60 -6.43 13.14
C LEU A 185 11.43 -7.66 13.54
N ASP A 186 11.35 -8.14 14.76
CA ASP A 186 11.95 -9.40 15.23
C ASP A 186 11.12 -10.65 14.93
N GLY A 187 9.92 -10.47 14.33
CA GLY A 187 9.07 -11.56 13.87
C GLY A 187 7.98 -12.01 14.84
N ALA A 188 7.77 -11.32 15.97
CA ALA A 188 6.66 -11.63 16.87
C ALA A 188 5.32 -11.23 16.22
N VAL A 189 4.40 -12.22 16.10
CA VAL A 189 3.10 -12.06 15.44
C VAL A 189 1.98 -11.96 16.46
N LYS A 190 1.09 -10.99 16.29
CA LYS A 190 -0.16 -10.82 17.06
C LYS A 190 -1.35 -10.76 16.10
N GLN A 191 -2.34 -11.62 16.31
CA GLN A 191 -3.64 -11.51 15.64
C GLN A 191 -4.49 -10.45 16.31
N LEU A 192 -5.01 -9.49 15.53
CA LEU A 192 -5.76 -8.34 16.04
C LEU A 192 -7.28 -8.55 16.01
N THR A 193 -7.78 -9.27 15.00
CA THR A 193 -9.22 -9.54 14.84
C THR A 193 -9.52 -11.02 14.94
N ARG A 194 -10.73 -11.34 15.43
CA ARG A 194 -11.32 -12.69 15.43
C ARG A 194 -12.79 -12.54 15.07
N SER A 195 -13.12 -12.81 13.83
CA SER A 195 -14.41 -12.50 13.23
C SER A 195 -15.27 -13.75 13.03
N PRO A 196 -16.59 -13.61 12.80
CA PRO A 196 -17.43 -14.72 12.38
C PRO A 196 -16.89 -15.41 11.12
N PRO A 197 -17.17 -16.72 10.93
CA PRO A 197 -16.70 -17.46 9.77
C PRO A 197 -17.05 -16.83 8.43
N GLY A 198 -16.12 -16.86 7.47
CA GLY A 198 -16.27 -16.27 6.14
C GLY A 198 -15.98 -14.78 6.05
N THR A 199 -15.52 -14.15 7.14
CA THR A 199 -15.12 -12.73 7.12
C THR A 199 -13.80 -12.54 6.38
N LEU A 200 -13.76 -11.50 5.54
CA LEU A 200 -12.55 -11.03 4.88
C LEU A 200 -12.30 -9.57 5.29
N HIS A 201 -11.11 -9.31 5.87
CA HIS A 201 -10.58 -7.97 6.11
C HIS A 201 -9.52 -7.64 5.08
N TYR A 202 -9.32 -6.33 4.81
CA TYR A 202 -8.41 -5.87 3.77
C TYR A 202 -7.95 -4.43 3.99
N HIS A 203 -6.85 -4.03 3.34
CA HIS A 203 -6.28 -2.69 3.28
C HIS A 203 -6.06 -2.04 4.66
N PRO A 204 -5.30 -2.66 5.55
CA PRO A 204 -4.98 -2.06 6.84
C PRO A 204 -4.21 -0.75 6.66
N THR A 205 -4.66 0.31 7.34
CA THR A 205 -4.06 1.64 7.26
C THR A 205 -3.99 2.24 8.66
N PRO A 206 -2.84 2.17 9.35
CA PRO A 206 -2.68 2.71 10.70
C PRO A 206 -2.73 4.24 10.69
N SER A 207 -3.24 4.81 11.78
CA SER A 207 -3.28 6.27 11.97
C SER A 207 -1.87 6.83 12.20
N PRO A 208 -1.63 8.09 11.80
CA PRO A 208 -0.32 8.74 11.99
C PRO A 208 0.10 8.86 13.45
N ASP A 209 -0.85 8.88 14.40
CA ASP A 209 -0.58 8.91 15.85
C ASP A 209 -0.39 7.51 16.46
N GLY A 210 -0.50 6.44 15.65
CA GLY A 210 -0.33 5.05 16.06
C GLY A 210 -1.43 4.49 16.95
N LYS A 211 -2.55 5.19 17.14
CA LYS A 211 -3.62 4.78 18.08
C LYS A 211 -4.70 3.93 17.43
N GLN A 212 -4.93 4.08 16.15
CA GLN A 212 -6.01 3.42 15.44
C GLN A 212 -5.53 2.76 14.14
N ILE A 213 -6.32 1.84 13.63
CA ILE A 213 -6.16 1.29 12.31
C ILE A 213 -7.49 1.36 11.55
N LEU A 214 -7.46 1.87 10.33
CA LEU A 214 -8.56 1.76 9.37
C LEU A 214 -8.37 0.47 8.57
N TYR A 215 -9.47 -0.16 8.22
CA TYR A 215 -9.46 -1.34 7.37
C TYR A 215 -10.81 -1.57 6.72
N GLY A 216 -10.82 -2.28 5.62
CA GLY A 216 -12.02 -2.77 5.00
C GLY A 216 -12.46 -4.12 5.56
N SER A 217 -13.76 -4.40 5.54
CA SER A 217 -14.31 -5.67 5.96
C SER A 217 -15.56 -6.03 5.17
N MET A 218 -15.68 -7.31 4.83
CA MET A 218 -16.85 -7.90 4.21
C MET A 218 -17.75 -8.61 5.23
N ARG A 219 -17.61 -8.38 6.54
CA ARG A 219 -18.40 -9.05 7.61
C ARG A 219 -19.91 -8.85 7.50
N SER A 220 -20.36 -7.81 6.82
CA SER A 220 -21.77 -7.52 6.56
C SER A 220 -22.26 -7.97 5.17
N GLY A 221 -21.44 -8.72 4.42
CA GLY A 221 -21.71 -9.09 3.02
C GLY A 221 -21.43 -7.98 2.00
N ILE A 222 -21.13 -6.76 2.47
CA ILE A 222 -20.80 -5.59 1.65
C ILE A 222 -19.47 -5.04 2.14
N ARG A 223 -18.64 -4.56 1.22
CA ARG A 223 -17.35 -3.92 1.53
C ARG A 223 -17.56 -2.60 2.27
N GLN A 224 -17.28 -2.58 3.57
CA GLN A 224 -17.41 -1.43 4.45
C GLN A 224 -16.07 -1.08 5.10
N LEU A 225 -15.90 0.16 5.53
CA LEU A 225 -14.74 0.60 6.28
C LEU A 225 -15.03 0.61 7.78
N TYR A 226 -14.02 0.22 8.54
CA TYR A 226 -14.02 0.19 10.00
C TYR A 226 -12.78 0.89 10.54
N ALA A 227 -12.89 1.43 11.73
CA ALA A 227 -11.77 1.87 12.56
C ALA A 227 -11.70 1.01 13.81
N MET A 228 -10.50 0.56 14.18
CA MET A 228 -10.24 -0.15 15.43
C MET A 228 -9.22 0.63 16.26
N ASN A 229 -9.46 0.77 17.55
CA ASN A 229 -8.50 1.28 18.50
C ASN A 229 -7.48 0.17 18.84
N LEU A 230 -6.20 0.47 18.73
CA LEU A 230 -5.13 -0.53 18.91
C LEU A 230 -4.85 -0.89 20.38
N SER A 231 -5.33 -0.08 21.34
CA SER A 231 -5.11 -0.36 22.77
C SER A 231 -6.12 -1.33 23.37
N ASP A 232 -7.40 -1.21 23.00
CA ASP A 232 -8.51 -1.99 23.56
C ASP A 232 -9.29 -2.81 22.52
N HIS A 233 -8.89 -2.72 21.26
CA HIS A 233 -9.52 -3.40 20.10
C HIS A 233 -11.00 -3.06 19.90
N THR A 234 -11.47 -1.93 20.43
CA THR A 234 -12.83 -1.46 20.14
C THR A 234 -12.96 -1.03 18.68
N GLU A 235 -14.04 -1.45 18.02
CA GLU A 235 -14.26 -1.22 16.61
C GLU A 235 -15.45 -0.30 16.36
N ARG A 236 -15.35 0.52 15.31
CA ARG A 236 -16.43 1.39 14.84
C ARG A 236 -16.57 1.30 13.32
N GLN A 237 -17.76 0.99 12.85
CA GLN A 237 -18.09 1.05 11.43
C GLN A 237 -18.16 2.49 10.95
N LEU A 238 -17.49 2.81 9.84
CA LEU A 238 -17.42 4.17 9.29
C LEU A 238 -18.36 4.38 8.12
N THR A 239 -18.55 3.37 7.28
CA THR A 239 -19.43 3.44 6.11
C THR A 239 -20.63 2.51 6.26
N ARG A 240 -21.76 2.89 5.64
CA ARG A 240 -23.00 2.11 5.58
C ARG A 240 -23.52 2.13 4.15
N LEU A 241 -22.77 1.49 3.26
CA LEU A 241 -23.11 1.39 1.84
C LEU A 241 -24.15 0.31 1.63
N SER A 242 -24.98 0.48 0.60
CA SER A 242 -25.95 -0.51 0.13
C SER A 242 -25.30 -1.47 -0.88
N SER A 243 -26.02 -2.54 -1.24
CA SER A 243 -25.64 -3.47 -2.31
C SER A 243 -25.29 -2.73 -3.62
N GLY A 244 -24.32 -3.21 -4.35
CA GLY A 244 -23.79 -2.58 -5.56
C GLY A 244 -22.72 -1.50 -5.31
N HIS A 245 -22.35 -1.27 -4.04
CA HIS A 245 -21.30 -0.32 -3.66
C HIS A 245 -20.27 -1.01 -2.77
N GLY A 246 -19.04 -0.49 -2.77
CA GLY A 246 -17.97 -0.99 -1.91
C GLY A 246 -17.03 0.13 -1.50
N ALA A 247 -16.61 0.14 -0.24
CA ALA A 247 -15.61 1.06 0.27
C ALA A 247 -14.25 0.36 0.37
N MET A 248 -13.22 0.99 -0.21
CA MET A 248 -11.87 0.46 -0.30
C MET A 248 -10.84 1.57 -0.10
N TRP A 249 -9.61 1.23 0.12
CA TRP A 249 -8.46 2.14 0.17
C TRP A 249 -8.65 3.29 1.18
N PRO A 250 -8.89 3.00 2.49
CA PRO A 250 -9.00 4.05 3.48
C PRO A 250 -7.66 4.78 3.64
N HIS A 251 -7.72 6.10 3.82
CA HIS A 251 -6.57 6.92 4.11
C HIS A 251 -6.84 7.86 5.27
N TRP A 252 -5.83 8.07 6.10
CA TRP A 252 -5.84 9.13 7.10
C TRP A 252 -5.43 10.45 6.47
N ARG A 253 -6.04 11.52 6.95
CA ARG A 253 -5.53 12.85 6.66
C ARG A 253 -4.13 12.97 7.28
N PRO A 254 -3.12 13.44 6.54
CA PRO A 254 -1.82 13.75 7.12
C PRO A 254 -2.01 14.74 8.29
N VAL A 255 -1.35 14.48 9.40
CA VAL A 255 -1.29 15.47 10.49
C VAL A 255 -0.43 16.61 9.94
N SER A 256 -1.01 17.81 9.84
CA SER A 256 -0.21 18.99 9.54
C SER A 256 0.83 19.09 10.66
N SER A 257 2.13 19.01 10.31
CA SER A 257 3.16 19.51 11.19
C SER A 257 2.78 20.95 11.50
N GLN A 258 2.32 21.22 12.73
CA GLN A 258 2.19 22.62 13.15
C GLN A 258 3.57 23.27 13.01
N PRO A 259 3.61 24.52 12.53
CA PRO A 259 4.86 25.24 12.35
C PRO A 259 5.62 25.44 13.65
#